data_f6109b433ef98edf81d300cc684402d9
#
_entry.id   f6109b433ef98edf81d300cc684402d9
#
_cell.length_a   1.000
_cell.length_b   1.000
_cell.length_c   1.000
_cell.angle_alpha   90.00
_cell.angle_beta   90.00
_cell.angle_gamma   90.00
#
_symmetry.space_group_name_H-M   'P 1'
#
loop_
_entity.id
_entity.type
_entity.pdbx_description
1 polymer ?
#
loop_
_entity_poly.entity_id
_entity_poly.type
_entity_poly.pdbx_seq_one_letter_code
_entity_poly.pdbx_strand_id
1 'polypeptide(L)'
;MKEQDVCQVNCVHSDKVEAVAEKLKEQNTADAAKIFKALSDETRIKIAYSLFVGDELCVCDVAAIANASTATASHHLRTLKNLGLAKYRKEGKLVYYSLVDDHVKQMIQMAFEHQKEMEHCD
;
A
#
# COMPACT_ATOMS: atom_id res chain seq x y z
N MET A 1 -25.02 14.55 11.13
CA MET A 1 -24.75 13.29 11.82
C MET A 1 -25.95 12.89 12.66
N LYS A 2 -26.28 11.64 12.67
CA LYS A 2 -27.39 11.12 13.42
C LYS A 2 -26.96 10.82 14.86
N GLU A 3 -27.90 10.96 15.81
CA GLU A 3 -27.61 10.72 17.22
C GLU A 3 -27.08 9.33 17.49
N GLN A 4 -27.53 8.33 16.75
CA GLN A 4 -27.10 6.93 16.93
C GLN A 4 -25.65 6.68 16.51
N ASP A 5 -25.00 7.65 15.88
CA ASP A 5 -23.62 7.54 15.46
C ASP A 5 -22.62 7.93 16.55
N VAL A 6 -23.11 8.42 17.68
CA VAL A 6 -22.26 8.84 18.80
C VAL A 6 -22.78 8.26 20.11
N CYS A 7 -21.87 8.10 21.07
CA CYS A 7 -22.26 7.65 22.40
C CYS A 7 -23.06 8.77 23.09
N GLN A 8 -24.16 8.41 23.72
CA GLN A 8 -25.02 9.37 24.40
C GLN A 8 -24.57 9.67 25.83
N VAL A 9 -23.65 8.89 26.36
CA VAL A 9 -23.04 9.10 27.66
C VAL A 9 -21.53 9.02 27.52
N ASN A 10 -20.82 9.60 28.48
CA ASN A 10 -19.36 9.48 28.53
C ASN A 10 -19.04 8.05 29.03
N CYS A 11 -18.49 7.24 28.12
CA CYS A 11 -18.31 5.81 28.37
C CYS A 11 -16.87 5.35 28.11
N VAL A 12 -15.90 6.09 28.62
CA VAL A 12 -14.49 5.72 28.46
C VAL A 12 -14.17 4.50 29.33
N HIS A 13 -13.65 3.46 28.69
CA HIS A 13 -13.21 2.24 29.37
C HIS A 13 -11.72 2.37 29.63
N SER A 14 -11.35 2.87 30.82
CA SER A 14 -9.98 3.28 31.15
C SER A 14 -8.93 2.19 30.92
N ASP A 15 -9.22 0.96 31.34
CA ASP A 15 -8.26 -0.15 31.20
C ASP A 15 -7.97 -0.46 29.72
N LYS A 16 -9.03 -0.46 28.91
CA LYS A 16 -8.89 -0.72 27.48
C LYS A 16 -8.12 0.42 26.79
N VAL A 17 -8.45 1.66 27.15
CA VAL A 17 -7.78 2.84 26.59
C VAL A 17 -6.29 2.82 26.90
N GLU A 18 -5.93 2.51 28.14
CA GLU A 18 -4.53 2.42 28.53
C GLU A 18 -3.79 1.32 27.77
N ALA A 19 -4.41 0.15 27.65
CA ALA A 19 -3.80 -0.98 26.94
C ALA A 19 -3.55 -0.64 25.47
N VAL A 20 -4.52 -0.04 24.80
CA VAL A 20 -4.39 0.37 23.40
C VAL A 20 -3.35 1.48 23.26
N ALA A 21 -3.37 2.47 24.16
CA ALA A 21 -2.42 3.58 24.12
C ALA A 21 -0.98 3.09 24.26
N GLU A 22 -0.75 2.11 25.15
CA GLU A 22 0.58 1.53 25.33
C GLU A 22 1.07 0.83 24.05
N LYS A 23 0.19 0.05 23.42
CA LYS A 23 0.52 -0.62 22.16
C LYS A 23 0.80 0.40 21.06
N LEU A 24 0.03 1.47 21.02
CA LEU A 24 0.20 2.50 20.00
C LEU A 24 1.55 3.20 20.15
N LYS A 25 2.03 3.41 21.38
CA LYS A 25 3.34 4.03 21.61
C LYS A 25 4.49 3.20 21.04
N GLU A 26 4.31 1.90 20.89
CA GLU A 26 5.33 1.00 20.33
C GLU A 26 5.42 1.09 18.82
N GLN A 27 4.49 1.81 18.17
CA GLN A 27 4.38 1.83 16.71
C GLN A 27 4.83 3.17 16.14
N ASN A 28 5.38 3.12 14.94
CA ASN A 28 5.70 4.33 14.19
C ASN A 28 4.54 4.65 13.25
N THR A 29 3.56 5.39 13.76
CA THR A 29 2.35 5.69 13.00
C THR A 29 2.62 6.62 11.82
N ALA A 30 3.60 7.52 11.96
CA ALA A 30 3.97 8.41 10.86
C ALA A 30 4.50 7.62 9.66
N ASP A 31 5.35 6.63 9.90
CA ASP A 31 5.90 5.81 8.83
C ASP A 31 4.84 4.89 8.22
N ALA A 32 3.96 4.33 9.05
CA ALA A 32 2.85 3.52 8.53
C ALA A 32 1.94 4.36 7.64
N ALA A 33 1.65 5.60 8.05
CA ALA A 33 0.83 6.52 7.26
C ALA A 33 1.45 6.82 5.90
N LYS A 34 2.78 6.93 5.83
CA LYS A 34 3.48 7.18 4.55
C LYS A 34 3.28 6.05 3.56
N ILE A 35 3.25 4.81 4.05
CA ILE A 35 3.02 3.64 3.20
C ILE A 35 1.64 3.74 2.55
N PHE A 36 0.61 3.98 3.36
CA PHE A 36 -0.75 4.10 2.83
C PHE A 36 -0.93 5.30 1.92
N LYS A 37 -0.28 6.41 2.23
CA LYS A 37 -0.31 7.59 1.38
C LYS A 37 0.27 7.30 0.00
N ALA A 38 1.38 6.57 -0.06
CA ALA A 38 1.99 6.19 -1.34
C ALA A 38 1.06 5.32 -2.15
N LEU A 39 0.37 4.39 -1.51
CA LEU A 39 -0.54 3.46 -2.18
C LEU A 39 -1.91 4.08 -2.47
N SER A 40 -2.19 5.29 -2.01
CA SER A 40 -3.45 5.97 -2.31
C SER A 40 -3.48 6.60 -3.70
N ASP A 41 -2.34 6.68 -4.37
CA ASP A 41 -2.27 7.15 -5.75
C ASP A 41 -2.69 6.01 -6.68
N GLU A 42 -3.67 6.26 -7.54
CA GLU A 42 -4.24 5.21 -8.40
C GLU A 42 -3.20 4.58 -9.32
N THR A 43 -2.31 5.39 -9.90
CA THR A 43 -1.26 4.87 -10.79
C THR A 43 -0.28 3.99 -10.02
N ARG A 44 0.12 4.43 -8.83
CA ARG A 44 1.06 3.66 -8.01
C ARG A 44 0.47 2.34 -7.52
N ILE A 45 -0.81 2.33 -7.14
CA ILE A 45 -1.42 1.06 -6.72
C ILE A 45 -1.57 0.09 -7.90
N LYS A 46 -1.81 0.61 -9.11
CA LYS A 46 -1.80 -0.21 -10.32
C LYS A 46 -0.44 -0.85 -10.54
N ILE A 47 0.61 -0.07 -10.37
CA ILE A 47 1.98 -0.55 -10.53
C ILE A 47 2.31 -1.62 -9.48
N ALA A 48 1.95 -1.36 -8.23
CA ALA A 48 2.17 -2.33 -7.16
C ALA A 48 1.44 -3.65 -7.44
N TYR A 49 0.20 -3.59 -7.89
CA TYR A 49 -0.55 -4.78 -8.26
C TYR A 49 0.08 -5.51 -9.45
N SER A 50 0.59 -4.75 -10.41
CA SER A 50 1.29 -5.32 -11.57
C SER A 50 2.53 -6.11 -11.15
N LEU A 51 3.28 -5.58 -10.18
CA LEU A 51 4.44 -6.28 -9.62
C LEU A 51 4.01 -7.53 -8.83
N PHE A 52 2.87 -7.47 -8.17
CA PHE A 52 2.32 -8.64 -7.48
C PHE A 52 1.99 -9.75 -8.47
N VAL A 53 1.30 -9.43 -9.54
CA VAL A 53 0.89 -10.42 -10.56
C VAL A 53 2.07 -10.92 -11.38
N GLY A 54 2.92 -10.00 -11.83
CA GLY A 54 4.02 -10.31 -12.73
C GLY A 54 5.29 -10.79 -12.04
N ASP A 55 5.32 -10.71 -10.71
CA ASP A 55 6.44 -11.04 -9.86
C ASP A 55 7.63 -10.10 -10.05
N GLU A 56 8.22 -10.03 -11.22
CA GLU A 56 9.32 -9.13 -11.52
C GLU A 56 9.12 -8.54 -12.91
N LEU A 57 9.15 -7.21 -13.02
CA LEU A 57 8.93 -6.50 -14.28
C LEU A 57 10.01 -5.44 -14.48
N CYS A 58 10.47 -5.26 -15.71
CA CYS A 58 11.38 -4.17 -15.98
C CYS A 58 10.60 -2.84 -16.11
N VAL A 59 11.32 -1.73 -16.01
CA VAL A 59 10.70 -0.40 -16.07
C VAL A 59 9.89 -0.21 -17.35
N CYS A 60 10.38 -0.72 -18.49
CA CYS A 60 9.66 -0.62 -19.76
C CYS A 60 8.33 -1.37 -19.72
N ASP A 61 8.30 -2.55 -19.11
CA ASP A 61 7.08 -3.33 -18.94
C ASP A 61 6.07 -2.56 -18.11
N VAL A 62 6.52 -2.00 -17.00
CA VAL A 62 5.67 -1.23 -16.09
C VAL A 62 5.09 -0.01 -16.81
N ALA A 63 5.92 0.69 -17.59
CA ALA A 63 5.46 1.85 -18.37
C ALA A 63 4.36 1.44 -19.35
N ALA A 64 4.56 0.33 -20.05
CA ALA A 64 3.57 -0.18 -21.00
C ALA A 64 2.25 -0.55 -20.30
N ILE A 65 2.34 -1.25 -19.18
CA ILE A 65 1.15 -1.67 -18.43
C ILE A 65 0.39 -0.44 -17.91
N ALA A 66 1.10 0.54 -17.38
CA ALA A 66 0.50 1.74 -16.79
C ALA A 66 0.10 2.78 -17.86
N ASN A 67 0.44 2.54 -19.11
CA ASN A 67 0.22 3.48 -20.20
C ASN A 67 0.85 4.83 -19.87
N ALA A 68 2.11 4.80 -19.46
CA ALA A 68 2.85 5.96 -19.02
C ALA A 68 4.22 6.00 -19.70
N SER A 69 4.92 7.12 -19.57
CA SER A 69 6.31 7.20 -20.03
C SER A 69 7.21 6.39 -19.10
N THR A 70 8.38 6.00 -19.60
CA THR A 70 9.37 5.31 -18.77
C THR A 70 9.84 6.20 -17.62
N ALA A 71 9.91 7.52 -17.84
CA ALA A 71 10.27 8.46 -16.77
C ALA A 71 9.23 8.47 -15.65
N THR A 72 7.95 8.50 -15.99
CA THR A 72 6.87 8.46 -15.02
C THR A 72 6.83 7.13 -14.26
N ALA A 73 6.94 6.02 -14.99
CA ALA A 73 6.98 4.68 -14.38
C ALA A 73 8.17 4.57 -13.42
N SER A 74 9.35 5.03 -13.86
CA SER A 74 10.55 5.02 -13.03
C SER A 74 10.36 5.84 -11.76
N HIS A 75 9.71 6.99 -11.85
CA HIS A 75 9.43 7.85 -10.68
C HIS A 75 8.56 7.10 -9.66
N HIS A 76 7.47 6.50 -10.12
CA HIS A 76 6.58 5.75 -9.22
C HIS A 76 7.26 4.54 -8.60
N LEU A 77 8.06 3.82 -9.39
CA LEU A 77 8.82 2.67 -8.87
C LEU A 77 9.84 3.09 -7.82
N ARG A 78 10.53 4.22 -8.04
CA ARG A 78 11.47 4.75 -7.04
C ARG A 78 10.75 5.15 -5.75
N THR A 79 9.56 5.72 -5.85
CA THR A 79 8.76 6.06 -4.69
C THR A 79 8.45 4.81 -3.88
N LEU A 80 8.01 3.73 -4.52
CA LEU A 80 7.75 2.46 -3.85
C LEU A 80 9.02 1.90 -3.21
N LYS A 81 10.14 1.96 -3.92
CA LYS A 81 11.42 1.48 -3.40
C LYS A 81 11.85 2.29 -2.18
N ASN A 82 11.74 3.61 -2.24
CA ASN A 82 12.19 4.49 -1.16
C ASN A 82 11.37 4.30 0.12
N LEU A 83 10.14 3.82 -0.02
CA LEU A 83 9.29 3.51 1.13
C LEU A 83 9.42 2.07 1.60
N GLY A 84 10.35 1.32 1.00
CA GLY A 84 10.58 -0.06 1.41
C GLY A 84 9.56 -1.06 0.90
N LEU A 85 8.77 -0.69 -0.10
CA LEU A 85 7.73 -1.57 -0.66
C LEU A 85 8.21 -2.35 -1.87
N ALA A 86 9.23 -1.85 -2.56
CA ALA A 86 9.79 -2.49 -3.74
C ALA A 86 11.30 -2.53 -3.66
N LYS A 87 11.86 -3.43 -4.43
CA LYS A 87 13.31 -3.56 -4.61
C LYS A 87 13.59 -3.68 -6.09
N TYR A 88 14.84 -3.50 -6.48
CA TYR A 88 15.22 -3.59 -7.88
C TYR A 88 16.54 -4.33 -8.06
N ARG A 89 16.77 -4.80 -9.27
CA ARG A 89 18.06 -5.31 -9.71
C ARG A 89 18.31 -4.85 -11.12
N LYS A 90 19.58 -4.76 -11.48
CA LYS A 90 19.99 -4.40 -12.85
C LYS A 90 20.51 -5.64 -13.57
N GLU A 91 20.14 -5.76 -14.82
CA GLU A 91 20.63 -6.82 -15.69
C GLU A 91 20.92 -6.20 -17.06
N GLY A 92 22.21 -6.00 -17.35
CA GLY A 92 22.62 -5.26 -18.53
C GLY A 92 22.08 -3.83 -18.49
N LYS A 93 21.28 -3.48 -19.49
CA LYS A 93 20.67 -2.14 -19.58
C LYS A 93 19.27 -2.09 -18.99
N LEU A 94 18.78 -3.21 -18.45
CA LEU A 94 17.43 -3.31 -17.93
C LEU A 94 17.43 -3.20 -16.39
N VAL A 95 16.42 -2.54 -15.86
CA VAL A 95 16.19 -2.43 -14.42
C VAL A 95 14.87 -3.12 -14.13
N TYR A 96 14.93 -4.15 -13.29
CA TYR A 96 13.75 -4.95 -12.90
C TYR A 96 13.34 -4.60 -11.48
N TYR A 97 12.04 -4.43 -11.29
CA TYR A 97 11.47 -4.17 -9.95
C TYR A 97 10.60 -5.33 -9.52
N SER A 98 10.53 -5.53 -8.21
CA SER A 98 9.63 -6.52 -7.60
C SER A 98 9.21 -5.99 -6.24
N LEU A 99 8.13 -6.54 -5.69
CA LEU A 99 7.72 -6.22 -4.32
C LEU A 99 8.75 -6.82 -3.36
N VAL A 100 8.99 -6.13 -2.25
CA VAL A 100 10.13 -6.43 -1.39
C VAL A 100 10.01 -7.78 -0.68
N ASP A 101 8.81 -8.17 -0.25
CA ASP A 101 8.59 -9.41 0.49
C ASP A 101 7.12 -9.83 0.46
N ASP A 102 6.84 -10.94 1.16
CA ASP A 102 5.49 -11.51 1.20
C ASP A 102 4.49 -10.64 1.96
N HIS A 103 4.93 -9.87 2.94
CA HIS A 103 4.03 -8.95 3.66
C HIS A 103 3.42 -7.95 2.69
N VAL A 104 4.26 -7.35 1.87
CA VAL A 104 3.81 -6.34 0.90
C VAL A 104 2.91 -6.98 -0.14
N LYS A 105 3.28 -8.16 -0.63
CA LYS A 105 2.45 -8.90 -1.57
C LYS A 105 1.06 -9.17 -1.01
N GLN A 106 0.99 -9.63 0.23
CA GLN A 106 -0.28 -9.91 0.91
C GLN A 106 -1.11 -8.65 1.10
N MET A 107 -0.48 -7.55 1.47
CA MET A 107 -1.16 -6.28 1.66
C MET A 107 -1.85 -5.82 0.37
N ILE A 108 -1.13 -5.88 -0.75
CA ILE A 108 -1.66 -5.50 -2.06
C ILE A 108 -2.79 -6.45 -2.46
N GLN A 109 -2.57 -7.74 -2.34
CA GLN A 109 -3.58 -8.75 -2.67
C GLN A 109 -4.85 -8.54 -1.87
N MET A 110 -4.73 -8.32 -0.56
CA MET A 110 -5.87 -8.17 0.33
C MET A 110 -6.68 -6.92 0.01
N ALA A 111 -6.02 -5.83 -0.35
CA ALA A 111 -6.72 -4.60 -0.72
C ALA A 111 -7.64 -4.84 -1.91
N PHE A 112 -7.16 -5.53 -2.94
CA PHE A 112 -7.96 -5.81 -4.13
C PHE A 112 -9.03 -6.86 -3.87
N GLU A 113 -8.74 -7.88 -3.08
CA GLU A 113 -9.75 -8.88 -2.70
C GLU A 113 -10.88 -8.25 -1.89
N HIS A 114 -10.54 -7.41 -0.92
CA HIS A 114 -11.54 -6.74 -0.10
C HIS A 114 -12.42 -5.82 -0.93
N GLN A 115 -11.83 -5.08 -1.86
CA GLN A 115 -12.56 -4.19 -2.76
C GLN A 115 -13.60 -4.97 -3.59
N LYS A 116 -13.22 -6.16 -4.08
CA LYS A 116 -14.15 -7.01 -4.84
C LYS A 116 -15.29 -7.54 -3.98
N GLU A 117 -14.99 -7.88 -2.72
CA GLU A 117 -16.04 -8.31 -1.79
C GLU A 117 -17.06 -7.20 -1.57
N MET A 118 -16.62 -5.96 -1.46
CA MET A 118 -17.51 -4.82 -1.30
C MET A 118 -18.40 -4.60 -2.51
N GLU A 119 -17.92 -4.91 -3.71
CA GLU A 119 -18.72 -4.82 -4.93
C GLU A 119 -19.90 -5.80 -4.91
N HIS A 120 -19.79 -6.91 -4.20
CA HIS A 120 -20.82 -7.94 -4.10
C HIS A 120 -21.71 -7.78 -2.89
N CYS A 121 -21.46 -6.82 -2.02
CA CYS A 121 -22.23 -6.56 -0.80
C CYS A 121 -23.11 -5.34 -1.02
N ASP A 122 -24.34 -5.56 -1.38
CA ASP A 122 -25.30 -4.46 -1.53
C ASP A 122 -26.35 -4.48 -0.44
#